data_f822431dd810d4d6445363b5c2d9a5fe
#
_entry.id   f822431dd810d4d6445363b5c2d9a5fe
#
_cell.length_a   1.000
_cell.length_b   1.000
_cell.length_c   1.000
_cell.angle_alpha   90.00
_cell.angle_beta   90.00
_cell.angle_gamma   90.00
#
_symmetry.space_group_name_H-M   'P 1'
#
loop_
_entity.id
_entity.type
_entity.pdbx_description
1 polymer ?
#
loop_
_entity_poly.entity_id
_entity_poly.type
_entity_poly.pdbx_seq_one_letter_code
_entity_poly.pdbx_strand_id
1 'polypeptide(L)'
;MDKPTSIERVQHILDAIQLIGQFVEGENEVTFVKDVKLQSAVQYQFLIIGEAIKHIDNGILLKYNYPWHIPRSFRNFIIHEYHGIKMERIYYATQDLKEL
;
A
#
# COMPACT_ATOMS: atom_id res chain seq x y z
N MET A 1 -11.62 23.23 -0.34
CA MET A 1 -11.99 21.85 -0.03
C MET A 1 -11.44 21.44 1.31
N ASP A 2 -12.27 20.82 2.12
CA ASP A 2 -11.83 20.36 3.42
C ASP A 2 -10.91 19.15 3.27
N LYS A 3 -9.88 19.09 4.11
CA LYS A 3 -8.99 17.93 4.14
C LYS A 3 -9.73 16.74 4.73
N PRO A 4 -9.45 15.52 4.25
CA PRO A 4 -10.04 14.33 4.87
C PRO A 4 -9.70 14.23 6.35
N THR A 5 -10.65 13.73 7.13
CA THR A 5 -10.44 13.44 8.55
C THR A 5 -9.57 12.20 8.70
N SER A 6 -9.05 11.96 9.91
CA SER A 6 -8.29 10.74 10.19
C SER A 6 -9.14 9.48 9.96
N ILE A 7 -10.44 9.52 10.29
CA ILE A 7 -11.34 8.39 10.06
C ILE A 7 -11.48 8.13 8.56
N GLU A 8 -11.65 9.18 7.77
CA GLU A 8 -11.70 9.04 6.31
C GLU A 8 -10.39 8.48 5.74
N ARG A 9 -9.26 8.88 6.31
CA ARG A 9 -7.95 8.37 5.90
C ARG A 9 -7.80 6.89 6.22
N VAL A 10 -8.29 6.45 7.37
CA VAL A 10 -8.31 5.01 7.69
C VAL A 10 -9.15 4.26 6.66
N GLN A 11 -10.29 4.82 6.26
CA GLN A 11 -11.13 4.20 5.25
C GLN A 11 -10.40 4.12 3.90
N HIS A 12 -9.65 5.16 3.53
CA HIS A 12 -8.84 5.14 2.31
C HIS A 12 -7.82 3.99 2.34
N ILE A 13 -7.21 3.74 3.50
CA ILE A 13 -6.26 2.64 3.66
C ILE A 13 -6.95 1.30 3.46
N LEU A 14 -8.11 1.11 4.12
CA LEU A 14 -8.86 -0.14 4.00
C LEU A 14 -9.32 -0.39 2.57
N ASP A 15 -9.80 0.65 1.89
CA ASP A 15 -10.22 0.54 0.49
C ASP A 15 -9.04 0.16 -0.41
N ALA A 16 -7.88 0.76 -0.19
CA ALA A 16 -6.68 0.47 -0.97
C ALA A 16 -6.21 -0.97 -0.76
N ILE A 17 -6.23 -1.44 0.49
CA ILE A 17 -5.87 -2.83 0.82
C ILE A 17 -6.82 -3.80 0.11
N GLN A 18 -8.11 -3.51 0.14
CA GLN A 18 -9.10 -4.35 -0.53
C GLN A 18 -8.87 -4.40 -2.04
N LEU A 19 -8.59 -3.25 -2.66
CA LEU A 19 -8.31 -3.18 -4.09
C LEU A 19 -7.06 -3.96 -4.45
N ILE A 20 -5.98 -3.84 -3.67
CA ILE A 20 -4.77 -4.61 -3.91
C ILE A 20 -5.08 -6.10 -3.88
N GLY A 21 -5.84 -6.55 -2.87
CA GLY A 21 -6.25 -7.94 -2.78
C GLY A 21 -7.00 -8.43 -4.00
N GLN A 22 -7.91 -7.61 -4.53
CA GLN A 22 -8.66 -7.93 -5.74
C GLN A 22 -7.74 -7.97 -6.96
N PHE A 23 -6.81 -7.01 -7.08
CA PHE A 23 -5.90 -6.92 -8.22
C PHE A 23 -4.99 -8.14 -8.33
N VAL A 24 -4.50 -8.66 -7.19
CA VAL A 24 -3.57 -9.79 -7.20
C VAL A 24 -4.25 -11.15 -7.07
N GLU A 25 -5.57 -11.18 -7.00
CA GLU A 25 -6.31 -12.42 -6.91
C GLU A 25 -6.01 -13.30 -8.14
N GLY A 26 -5.62 -14.55 -7.88
CA GLY A 26 -5.27 -15.46 -8.96
C GLY A 26 -3.87 -15.26 -9.54
N GLU A 27 -3.14 -14.27 -9.07
CA GLU A 27 -1.78 -13.99 -9.54
C GLU A 27 -0.74 -14.68 -8.66
N ASN A 28 0.43 -14.92 -9.23
CA ASN A 28 1.61 -15.37 -8.48
C ASN A 28 2.81 -14.50 -8.84
N GLU A 29 3.96 -14.78 -8.24
CA GLU A 29 5.16 -13.98 -8.49
C GLU A 29 5.50 -13.92 -9.99
N VAL A 30 5.41 -15.04 -10.70
CA VAL A 30 5.75 -15.11 -12.11
C VAL A 30 4.82 -14.27 -12.97
N THR A 31 3.52 -14.35 -12.75
CA THR A 31 2.55 -13.58 -13.52
C THR A 31 2.63 -12.10 -13.18
N PHE A 32 2.84 -11.76 -11.90
CA PHE A 32 2.92 -10.37 -11.46
C PHE A 32 4.10 -9.64 -12.09
N VAL A 33 5.27 -10.27 -12.14
CA VAL A 33 6.47 -9.60 -12.67
C VAL A 33 6.43 -9.40 -14.19
N LYS A 34 5.47 -10.01 -14.86
CA LYS A 34 5.27 -9.86 -16.30
C LYS A 34 4.14 -8.90 -16.67
N ASP A 35 3.38 -8.42 -15.69
CA ASP A 35 2.19 -7.60 -15.94
C ASP A 35 2.42 -6.17 -15.48
N VAL A 36 2.86 -5.31 -16.41
CA VAL A 36 3.19 -3.91 -16.12
C VAL A 36 1.96 -3.14 -15.67
N LYS A 37 0.81 -3.40 -16.25
CA LYS A 37 -0.44 -2.72 -15.88
C LYS A 37 -0.82 -3.05 -14.43
N LEU A 38 -0.73 -4.32 -14.07
CA LEU A 38 -1.02 -4.76 -12.71
C LEU A 38 -0.04 -4.16 -11.71
N GLN A 39 1.26 -4.16 -12.04
CA GLN A 39 2.29 -3.54 -11.21
C GLN A 39 1.98 -2.07 -10.95
N SER A 40 1.60 -1.33 -11.97
CA SER A 40 1.28 0.09 -11.85
C SER A 40 0.06 0.32 -10.97
N ALA A 41 -0.98 -0.49 -11.13
CA ALA A 41 -2.18 -0.38 -10.31
C ALA A 41 -1.88 -0.65 -8.83
N VAL A 42 -1.10 -1.68 -8.53
CA VAL A 42 -0.73 -2.05 -7.17
C VAL A 42 0.14 -0.96 -6.53
N GLN A 43 1.15 -0.46 -7.25
CA GLN A 43 2.03 0.58 -6.73
C GLN A 43 1.24 1.86 -6.41
N TYR A 44 0.28 2.22 -7.24
CA TYR A 44 -0.56 3.38 -6.98
C TYR A 44 -1.31 3.24 -5.66
N GLN A 45 -1.85 2.06 -5.39
CA GLN A 45 -2.56 1.83 -4.13
C GLN A 45 -1.62 1.87 -2.93
N PHE A 46 -0.39 1.39 -3.06
CA PHE A 46 0.61 1.53 -1.99
C PHE A 46 0.93 3.00 -1.71
N LEU A 47 1.00 3.83 -2.75
CA LEU A 47 1.21 5.28 -2.55
C LEU A 47 0.05 5.90 -1.79
N ILE A 48 -1.18 5.50 -2.09
CA ILE A 48 -2.38 5.98 -1.37
C ILE A 48 -2.28 5.60 0.11
N ILE A 49 -1.91 4.36 0.41
CA ILE A 49 -1.77 3.89 1.80
C ILE A 49 -0.74 4.72 2.55
N GLY A 50 0.44 4.89 1.97
CA GLY A 50 1.51 5.65 2.61
C GLY A 50 1.15 7.11 2.82
N GLU A 51 0.50 7.73 1.84
CA GLU A 51 0.06 9.12 1.96
C GLU A 51 -1.01 9.27 3.04
N ALA A 52 -1.96 8.34 3.11
CA ALA A 52 -2.99 8.37 4.14
C ALA A 52 -2.38 8.23 5.54
N ILE A 53 -1.45 7.31 5.73
CA ILE A 53 -0.78 7.12 7.03
C ILE A 53 -0.07 8.38 7.48
N LYS A 54 0.59 9.06 6.56
CA LYS A 54 1.32 10.30 6.86
C LYS A 54 0.44 11.36 7.50
N HIS A 55 -0.84 11.39 7.15
CA HIS A 55 -1.78 12.42 7.59
C HIS A 55 -2.71 11.97 8.71
N ILE A 56 -2.55 10.75 9.23
CA ILE A 56 -3.34 10.27 10.36
C ILE A 56 -2.64 10.63 11.66
N ASP A 57 -3.41 11.08 12.65
CA ASP A 57 -2.91 11.37 13.98
C ASP A 57 -2.28 10.10 14.58
N ASN A 58 -1.06 10.23 15.12
CA ASN A 58 -0.34 9.11 15.75
C ASN A 58 -1.15 8.46 16.88
N GLY A 59 -1.92 9.25 17.62
CA GLY A 59 -2.75 8.71 18.68
C GLY A 59 -3.81 7.73 18.16
N ILE A 60 -4.28 7.95 16.94
CA ILE A 60 -5.23 7.05 16.31
C ILE A 60 -4.52 5.80 15.80
N LEU A 61 -3.35 5.96 15.17
CA LEU A 61 -2.57 4.81 14.68
C LEU A 61 -2.18 3.86 15.81
N LEU A 62 -1.84 4.41 16.99
CA LEU A 62 -1.42 3.61 18.14
C LEU A 62 -2.54 2.72 18.69
N LYS A 63 -3.80 2.99 18.35
CA LYS A 63 -4.93 2.14 18.75
C LYS A 63 -4.97 0.83 17.98
N TYR A 64 -4.24 0.75 16.87
CA TYR A 64 -4.20 -0.43 16.02
C TYR A 64 -2.83 -1.07 16.14
N ASN A 65 -2.79 -2.33 16.55
CA ASN A 65 -1.54 -3.07 16.72
C ASN A 65 -0.98 -3.51 15.37
N TYR A 66 -0.36 -2.57 14.66
CA TYR A 66 0.22 -2.83 13.35
C TYR A 66 1.49 -2.00 13.18
N PRO A 67 2.53 -2.54 12.54
CA PRO A 67 3.77 -1.81 12.30
C PRO A 67 3.64 -0.80 11.16
N TRP A 68 3.04 0.34 11.43
CA TRP A 68 2.71 1.37 10.44
C TRP A 68 3.94 1.94 9.73
N HIS A 69 5.13 1.81 10.32
CA HIS A 69 6.35 2.26 9.69
C HIS A 69 6.65 1.49 8.39
N ILE A 70 6.18 0.25 8.26
CA ILE A 70 6.44 -0.58 7.09
C ILE A 70 5.76 -0.01 5.82
N PRO A 71 4.43 0.18 5.78
CA PRO A 71 3.82 0.78 4.61
C PRO A 71 4.25 2.23 4.37
N ARG A 72 4.57 2.97 5.45
CA ARG A 72 5.07 4.34 5.32
C ARG A 72 6.43 4.35 4.62
N SER A 73 7.34 3.48 5.02
CA SER A 73 8.67 3.35 4.42
C SER A 73 8.57 2.84 2.98
N PHE A 74 7.63 1.95 2.73
CA PHE A 74 7.42 1.39 1.39
C PHE A 74 6.99 2.48 0.40
N ARG A 75 6.12 3.41 0.82
CA ARG A 75 5.74 4.55 0.01
C ARG A 75 6.97 5.39 -0.37
N ASN A 76 7.83 5.69 0.59
CA ASN A 76 9.06 6.44 0.33
C ASN A 76 9.99 5.67 -0.61
N PHE A 77 10.09 4.36 -0.43
CA PHE A 77 10.89 3.50 -1.29
C PHE A 77 10.40 3.56 -2.75
N ILE A 78 9.10 3.49 -2.98
CA ILE A 78 8.55 3.58 -4.33
C ILE A 78 8.89 4.93 -4.97
N ILE A 79 8.74 6.03 -4.23
CA ILE A 79 8.97 7.36 -4.77
C ILE A 79 10.45 7.59 -5.11
N HIS A 80 11.35 7.18 -4.21
CA HIS A 80 12.77 7.53 -4.35
C HIS A 80 13.57 6.50 -5.13
N GLU A 81 13.10 5.25 -5.23
CA GLU A 81 13.80 4.15 -5.88
C GLU A 81 13.05 3.64 -7.10
N TYR A 82 12.26 4.51 -7.73
CA TYR A 82 11.31 4.13 -8.77
C TYR A 82 11.93 3.25 -9.86
N HIS A 83 13.13 3.59 -10.34
CA HIS A 83 13.78 2.84 -11.42
C HIS A 83 14.55 1.60 -10.94
N GLY A 84 14.76 1.46 -9.64
CA GLY A 84 15.51 0.36 -9.06
C GLY A 84 14.66 -0.69 -8.35
N ILE A 85 13.34 -0.51 -8.34
CA ILE A 85 12.47 -1.42 -7.61
C ILE A 85 12.32 -2.74 -8.35
N LYS A 86 12.55 -3.84 -7.62
CA LYS A 86 12.26 -5.17 -8.16
C LYS A 86 10.79 -5.49 -7.92
N MET A 87 10.10 -5.89 -8.97
CA MET A 87 8.65 -6.17 -8.89
C MET A 87 8.33 -7.35 -7.99
N GLU A 88 9.28 -8.27 -7.78
CA GLU A 88 9.12 -9.36 -6.81
C GLU A 88 8.88 -8.81 -5.41
N ARG A 89 9.57 -7.74 -5.03
CA ARG A 89 9.38 -7.10 -3.72
C ARG A 89 7.99 -6.51 -3.59
N ILE A 90 7.49 -5.90 -4.65
CA ILE A 90 6.13 -5.35 -4.67
C ILE A 90 5.13 -6.49 -4.48
N TYR A 91 5.32 -7.59 -5.19
CA TYR A 91 4.43 -8.74 -5.05
C TYR A 91 4.39 -9.27 -3.62
N TYR A 92 5.55 -9.47 -2.99
CA TYR A 92 5.59 -9.96 -1.61
C TYR A 92 4.95 -8.98 -0.63
N ALA A 93 5.09 -7.68 -0.87
CA ALA A 93 4.41 -6.67 -0.05
C ALA A 93 2.88 -6.81 -0.13
N THR A 94 2.33 -7.19 -1.30
CA THR A 94 0.88 -7.44 -1.41
C THR A 94 0.46 -8.63 -0.55
N GLN A 95 1.30 -9.64 -0.42
CA GLN A 95 0.98 -10.81 0.40
C GLN A 95 0.99 -10.46 1.90
N ASP A 96 1.89 -9.58 2.32
CA ASP A 96 1.94 -9.13 3.71
C ASP A 96 0.67 -8.39 4.12
N LEU A 97 0.05 -7.67 3.19
CA LEU A 97 -1.20 -6.95 3.47
C LEU A 97 -2.37 -7.88 3.79
N LYS A 98 -2.33 -9.13 3.36
CA LYS A 98 -3.42 -10.09 3.60
C LYS A 98 -3.55 -10.44 5.08
N GLU A 99 -2.55 -10.13 5.89
CA GLU A 99 -2.56 -10.42 7.33
C GLU A 99 -3.18 -9.30 8.16
N LEU A 100 -3.66 -8.26 7.52
CA LEU A 100 -4.29 -7.12 8.19
C LEU A 100 -5.75 -7.39 8.55
#